data_f921536327692a7459698adffb274cf8
#
_entry.id   f921536327692a7459698adffb274cf8
#
_cell.length_a   1.000
_cell.length_b   1.000
_cell.length_c   1.000
_cell.angle_alpha   90.00
_cell.angle_beta   90.00
_cell.angle_gamma   90.00
#
_symmetry.space_group_name_H-M   'P 1'
#
loop_
_entity.id
_entity.type
_entity.pdbx_description
1 polymer ?
#
loop_
_entity_poly.entity_id
_entity_poly.type
_entity_poly.pdbx_seq_one_letter_code
_entity_poly.pdbx_strand_id
1 'polypeptide(L)'
;MMKKLISLFLLSCFLFSCGQAQKTDKQIIQETMQAIEVPKQYKQEPAYYVGIYSANIKWELFVNDVQMFAHYQGKITSPIVPLNYRILGSGKQKITFRIYPPNEQAVLGKYASFRMRLYYRKNFRDKEIPEIHILNFELPYEQTKDLPYFEKSFEFEAEVPYQMTGWTKSKDLTKVPDLEQKVVKKIEALRTILENKDTEAYFQAVMPKLKEKFICLYATQQEIENYFQEYSLTSGEFSKIFDDIQILPIEDYQIILEPNNRLVKLRQKNGDSFTDGIKFKAIVKEDKKETTGNYLFRFHIPEGSDELEVIR
;
A
#
# COMPACT_ATOMS: atom_id res chain seq x y z
N MET A 1 -70.42 32.17 -39.85
CA MET A 1 -69.63 30.98 -40.09
C MET A 1 -68.17 31.31 -39.68
N MET A 2 -67.80 30.95 -38.48
CA MET A 2 -66.44 31.23 -37.93
C MET A 2 -65.54 30.02 -38.18
N LYS A 3 -64.44 30.21 -38.90
CA LYS A 3 -63.38 29.21 -39.04
C LYS A 3 -62.37 29.40 -37.88
N LYS A 4 -62.27 28.38 -37.01
CA LYS A 4 -61.24 28.35 -35.94
C LYS A 4 -59.90 27.93 -36.55
N LEU A 5 -58.88 28.77 -36.44
CA LEU A 5 -57.48 28.43 -36.66
C LEU A 5 -56.97 27.78 -35.41
N ILE A 6 -56.52 26.52 -35.51
CA ILE A 6 -55.78 25.83 -34.48
C ILE A 6 -54.29 26.04 -34.76
N SER A 7 -53.67 26.86 -33.93
CA SER A 7 -52.18 27.04 -33.93
C SER A 7 -51.52 25.91 -33.17
N LEU A 8 -50.78 25.05 -33.88
CA LEU A 8 -50.02 23.96 -33.32
C LEU A 8 -48.66 24.52 -32.84
N PHE A 9 -48.51 24.72 -31.54
CA PHE A 9 -47.25 25.13 -30.91
C PHE A 9 -46.42 23.86 -30.72
N LEU A 10 -45.44 23.60 -31.61
CA LEU A 10 -44.42 22.58 -31.45
C LEU A 10 -43.40 23.07 -30.41
N LEU A 11 -43.54 22.58 -29.19
CA LEU A 11 -42.59 22.78 -28.10
C LEU A 11 -41.43 21.81 -28.32
N SER A 12 -40.37 22.26 -28.99
CA SER A 12 -39.11 21.50 -29.12
C SER A 12 -38.38 21.54 -27.79
N CYS A 13 -38.54 20.48 -26.96
CA CYS A 13 -37.69 20.22 -25.81
C CYS A 13 -36.28 19.84 -26.31
N PHE A 14 -35.39 20.82 -26.40
CA PHE A 14 -33.98 20.57 -26.49
C PHE A 14 -33.53 20.00 -25.12
N LEU A 15 -33.46 18.67 -25.02
CA LEU A 15 -32.73 18.01 -23.96
C LEU A 15 -31.24 18.32 -24.17
N PHE A 16 -30.77 19.38 -23.56
CA PHE A 16 -29.34 19.55 -23.35
C PHE A 16 -28.88 18.42 -22.40
N SER A 17 -28.53 17.28 -22.97
CA SER A 17 -27.68 16.30 -22.30
C SER A 17 -26.32 17.00 -22.12
N CYS A 18 -26.12 17.62 -20.96
CA CYS A 18 -24.83 18.10 -20.54
C CYS A 18 -23.96 16.86 -20.22
N GLY A 19 -23.47 16.19 -21.25
CA GLY A 19 -22.41 15.24 -21.12
C GLY A 19 -21.20 16.00 -20.60
N GLN A 20 -20.91 15.91 -19.31
CA GLN A 20 -19.62 16.40 -18.77
C GLN A 20 -18.52 15.72 -19.59
N ALA A 21 -17.77 16.51 -20.35
CA ALA A 21 -16.60 15.98 -21.05
C ALA A 21 -15.68 15.31 -20.03
N GLN A 22 -15.30 14.07 -20.28
CA GLN A 22 -14.39 13.33 -19.42
C GLN A 22 -13.09 14.12 -19.27
N LYS A 23 -12.67 14.37 -18.02
CA LYS A 23 -11.44 15.10 -17.72
C LYS A 23 -10.23 14.36 -18.29
N THR A 24 -9.29 15.10 -18.82
CA THR A 24 -7.97 14.56 -19.18
C THR A 24 -7.15 14.28 -17.91
N ASP A 25 -6.21 13.34 -17.98
CA ASP A 25 -5.28 13.06 -16.88
C ASP A 25 -4.56 14.33 -16.38
N LYS A 26 -4.18 15.21 -17.31
CA LYS A 26 -3.55 16.49 -16.95
C LYS A 26 -4.47 17.35 -16.08
N GLN A 27 -5.75 17.43 -16.39
CA GLN A 27 -6.72 18.16 -15.57
C GLN A 27 -6.93 17.49 -14.21
N ILE A 28 -7.06 16.16 -14.18
CA ILE A 28 -7.20 15.38 -12.95
C ILE A 28 -5.99 15.61 -12.03
N ILE A 29 -4.78 15.52 -12.58
CA ILE A 29 -3.54 15.73 -11.82
C ILE A 29 -3.47 17.17 -11.29
N GLN A 30 -3.80 18.16 -12.11
CA GLN A 30 -3.79 19.58 -11.71
C GLN A 30 -4.79 19.84 -10.56
N GLU A 31 -6.01 19.33 -10.64
CA GLU A 31 -7.03 19.46 -9.59
C GLU A 31 -6.60 18.72 -8.31
N THR A 32 -6.01 17.52 -8.45
CA THR A 32 -5.48 16.74 -7.33
C THR A 32 -4.34 17.49 -6.62
N MET A 33 -3.44 18.11 -7.37
CA MET A 33 -2.36 18.93 -6.83
C MET A 33 -2.86 20.17 -6.08
N GLN A 34 -3.97 20.77 -6.53
CA GLN A 34 -4.60 21.90 -5.81
C GLN A 34 -5.26 21.46 -4.49
N ALA A 35 -5.73 20.21 -4.42
CA ALA A 35 -6.42 19.66 -3.25
C ALA A 35 -5.47 19.04 -2.21
N ILE A 36 -4.18 18.89 -2.53
CA ILE A 36 -3.20 18.30 -1.62
C ILE A 36 -2.30 19.36 -0.99
N GLU A 37 -2.13 19.27 0.32
CA GLU A 37 -1.16 20.10 1.03
C GLU A 37 0.24 19.48 0.86
N VAL A 38 1.19 20.29 0.35
CA VAL A 38 2.59 19.87 0.24
C VAL A 38 3.18 19.77 1.64
N PRO A 39 3.81 18.64 2.00
CA PRO A 39 4.43 18.50 3.31
C PRO A 39 5.48 19.57 3.58
N LYS A 40 5.56 19.98 4.84
CA LYS A 40 6.61 20.90 5.29
C LYS A 40 7.98 20.28 5.02
N GLN A 41 8.89 21.07 4.49
CA GLN A 41 10.29 20.69 4.34
C GLN A 41 11.05 20.96 5.65
N TYR A 42 11.96 20.06 5.99
CA TYR A 42 12.70 20.13 7.26
C TYR A 42 14.21 20.24 7.02
N LYS A 43 14.91 20.82 7.97
CA LYS A 43 16.38 20.89 7.92
C LYS A 43 17.04 19.50 8.01
N GLN A 44 16.39 18.58 8.71
CA GLN A 44 16.78 17.18 8.78
C GLN A 44 15.57 16.31 8.45
N GLU A 45 15.78 15.32 7.61
CA GLU A 45 14.78 14.41 7.11
C GLU A 45 15.24 12.96 7.38
N PRO A 46 15.19 12.52 8.66
CA PRO A 46 15.72 11.22 9.06
C PRO A 46 14.97 10.07 8.41
N ALA A 47 15.72 9.10 7.90
CA ALA A 47 15.16 7.88 7.31
C ALA A 47 15.76 6.65 7.94
N TYR A 48 14.89 5.76 8.42
CA TYR A 48 15.20 4.53 9.11
C TYR A 48 15.07 3.34 8.16
N TYR A 49 16.00 2.40 8.26
CA TYR A 49 16.07 1.25 7.36
C TYR A 49 16.41 -0.03 8.11
N VAL A 50 15.87 -1.14 7.62
CA VAL A 50 16.34 -2.48 7.95
C VAL A 50 16.91 -3.12 6.69
N GLY A 51 18.21 -3.40 6.71
CA GLY A 51 18.85 -4.27 5.73
C GLY A 51 18.75 -5.71 6.20
N ILE A 52 18.26 -6.61 5.35
CA ILE A 52 18.02 -8.02 5.69
C ILE A 52 18.82 -8.89 4.73
N TYR A 53 19.37 -9.99 5.23
CA TYR A 53 19.81 -11.13 4.45
C TYR A 53 19.11 -12.36 4.96
N SER A 54 18.51 -13.15 4.08
CA SER A 54 17.88 -14.42 4.46
C SER A 54 18.10 -15.50 3.42
N ALA A 55 18.21 -16.76 3.89
CA ALA A 55 18.29 -17.93 3.05
C ALA A 55 17.58 -19.12 3.72
N ASN A 56 16.88 -19.91 2.92
CA ASN A 56 16.19 -21.14 3.33
C ASN A 56 15.18 -20.94 4.47
N ILE A 57 14.49 -19.81 4.48
CA ILE A 57 13.43 -19.46 5.43
C ILE A 57 12.36 -18.61 4.76
N LYS A 58 11.15 -18.65 5.28
CA LYS A 58 10.09 -17.65 5.05
C LYS A 58 10.10 -16.69 6.24
N TRP A 59 9.76 -15.43 6.00
CA TRP A 59 9.73 -14.46 7.09
C TRP A 59 8.80 -13.28 6.81
N GLU A 60 8.38 -12.66 7.88
CA GLU A 60 7.59 -11.43 7.88
C GLU A 60 8.28 -10.39 8.76
N LEU A 61 8.23 -9.13 8.32
CA LEU A 61 8.65 -7.97 9.09
C LEU A 61 7.42 -7.13 9.44
N PHE A 62 7.26 -6.87 10.73
CA PHE A 62 6.27 -5.92 11.25
C PHE A 62 7.00 -4.71 11.85
N VAL A 63 6.39 -3.54 11.67
CA VAL A 63 6.82 -2.30 12.31
C VAL A 63 5.60 -1.70 13.01
N ASN A 64 5.68 -1.48 14.31
CA ASN A 64 4.57 -1.02 15.14
C ASN A 64 3.30 -1.89 14.96
N ASP A 65 3.49 -3.21 14.93
CA ASP A 65 2.46 -4.22 14.76
C ASP A 65 1.71 -4.15 13.41
N VAL A 66 2.30 -3.51 12.41
CA VAL A 66 1.79 -3.49 11.04
C VAL A 66 2.76 -4.18 10.10
N GLN A 67 2.31 -5.16 9.33
CA GLN A 67 3.15 -5.87 8.38
C GLN A 67 3.75 -4.89 7.36
N MET A 68 5.07 -4.86 7.30
CA MET A 68 5.83 -4.00 6.40
C MET A 68 6.31 -4.75 5.16
N PHE A 69 6.79 -5.97 5.36
CA PHE A 69 7.34 -6.81 4.31
C PHE A 69 7.10 -8.28 4.63
N ALA A 70 7.03 -9.13 3.60
CA ALA A 70 6.98 -10.58 3.75
C ALA A 70 7.75 -11.26 2.61
N HIS A 71 8.43 -12.37 2.93
CA HIS A 71 9.10 -13.24 1.97
C HIS A 71 8.70 -14.68 2.22
N TYR A 72 7.86 -15.23 1.34
CA TYR A 72 7.30 -16.59 1.50
C TYR A 72 7.90 -17.62 0.55
N GLN A 73 8.85 -17.23 -0.30
CA GLN A 73 9.42 -18.13 -1.31
C GLN A 73 10.54 -19.04 -0.75
N GLY A 74 11.10 -18.73 0.41
CA GLY A 74 12.21 -19.51 1.00
C GLY A 74 13.54 -19.36 0.29
N LYS A 75 13.62 -18.56 -0.78
CA LYS A 75 14.84 -18.31 -1.55
C LYS A 75 15.74 -17.27 -0.86
N ILE A 76 16.98 -17.18 -1.32
CA ILE A 76 17.90 -16.12 -0.87
C ILE A 76 17.32 -14.76 -1.27
N THR A 77 17.29 -13.84 -0.32
CA THR A 77 16.90 -12.45 -0.56
C THR A 77 17.68 -11.49 0.35
N SER A 78 17.89 -10.26 -0.13
CA SER A 78 18.66 -9.24 0.60
C SER A 78 18.04 -7.84 0.44
N PRO A 79 16.79 -7.63 0.88
CA PRO A 79 16.15 -6.33 0.73
C PRO A 79 16.67 -5.31 1.75
N ILE A 80 16.58 -4.03 1.37
CA ILE A 80 16.64 -2.88 2.27
C ILE A 80 15.21 -2.33 2.38
N VAL A 81 14.64 -2.35 3.58
CA VAL A 81 13.26 -1.97 3.83
C VAL A 81 13.22 -0.60 4.54
N PRO A 82 12.61 0.44 3.94
CA PRO A 82 12.46 1.74 4.58
C PRO A 82 11.33 1.69 5.63
N LEU A 83 11.63 2.07 6.88
CA LEU A 83 10.70 1.95 8.00
C LEU A 83 9.79 3.16 8.19
N ASN A 84 10.14 4.34 7.63
CA ASN A 84 9.35 5.57 7.77
C ASN A 84 7.87 5.41 7.38
N TYR A 85 7.57 4.49 6.47
CA TYR A 85 6.18 4.15 6.13
C TYR A 85 5.33 3.65 7.32
N ARG A 86 5.95 3.25 8.43
CA ARG A 86 5.24 2.75 9.62
C ARG A 86 5.59 3.53 10.89
N ILE A 87 6.43 4.56 10.79
CA ILE A 87 6.73 5.50 11.86
C ILE A 87 5.72 6.64 11.78
N LEU A 88 4.91 6.83 12.81
CA LEU A 88 3.89 7.87 12.85
C LEU A 88 4.39 9.17 13.49
N GLY A 89 5.46 9.11 14.26
CA GLY A 89 6.07 10.23 14.95
C GLY A 89 7.29 9.78 15.73
N SER A 90 7.97 10.71 16.38
CA SER A 90 9.12 10.44 17.23
C SER A 90 8.77 9.58 18.44
N GLY A 91 9.77 8.92 19.01
CA GLY A 91 9.70 8.07 20.19
C GLY A 91 9.95 6.59 19.89
N LYS A 92 9.51 5.75 20.81
CA LYS A 92 9.74 4.32 20.78
C LYS A 92 9.02 3.65 19.62
N GLN A 93 9.76 2.89 18.83
CA GLN A 93 9.28 2.08 17.72
C GLN A 93 9.59 0.61 17.99
N LYS A 94 8.75 -0.29 17.50
CA LYS A 94 8.94 -1.74 17.60
C LYS A 94 9.07 -2.35 16.21
N ILE A 95 10.10 -3.20 16.02
CA ILE A 95 10.18 -4.10 14.86
C ILE A 95 10.05 -5.55 15.34
N THR A 96 9.31 -6.36 14.59
CA THR A 96 9.13 -7.78 14.91
C THR A 96 9.36 -8.60 13.64
N PHE A 97 10.20 -9.64 13.78
CA PHE A 97 10.39 -10.65 12.75
C PHE A 97 9.69 -11.93 13.16
N ARG A 98 8.93 -12.50 12.22
CA ARG A 98 8.40 -13.86 12.29
C ARG A 98 9.09 -14.69 11.25
N ILE A 99 9.71 -15.77 11.65
CA ILE A 99 10.55 -16.63 10.82
C ILE A 99 9.96 -18.03 10.83
N TYR A 100 9.79 -18.59 9.64
CA TYR A 100 9.18 -19.90 9.41
C TYR A 100 10.11 -20.76 8.56
N PRO A 101 10.04 -22.10 8.67
CA PRO A 101 10.73 -22.98 7.75
C PRO A 101 10.27 -22.76 6.31
N PRO A 102 11.07 -23.10 5.31
CA PRO A 102 10.65 -23.10 3.92
C PRO A 102 9.54 -24.14 3.69
N ASN A 103 8.92 -24.09 2.50
CA ASN A 103 7.93 -25.12 2.13
C ASN A 103 8.56 -26.51 2.25
N GLU A 104 7.74 -27.50 2.60
CA GLU A 104 8.15 -28.92 2.77
C GLU A 104 9.01 -29.22 4.00
N GLN A 105 9.31 -28.24 4.85
CA GLN A 105 10.02 -28.46 6.11
C GLN A 105 9.14 -28.11 7.32
N ALA A 106 9.13 -28.98 8.31
CA ALA A 106 8.37 -28.76 9.54
C ALA A 106 9.09 -27.83 10.53
N VAL A 107 10.40 -27.73 10.44
CA VAL A 107 11.26 -26.98 11.37
C VAL A 107 12.34 -26.20 10.62
N LEU A 108 12.92 -25.21 11.29
CA LEU A 108 14.06 -24.45 10.79
C LEU A 108 15.29 -25.37 10.73
N GLY A 109 15.76 -25.64 9.53
CA GLY A 109 16.87 -26.58 9.30
C GLY A 109 18.25 -25.91 9.43
N LYS A 110 19.30 -26.73 9.30
CA LYS A 110 20.71 -26.29 9.45
C LYS A 110 21.16 -25.19 8.46
N TYR A 111 20.42 -24.99 7.38
CA TYR A 111 20.72 -23.95 6.38
C TYR A 111 19.84 -22.70 6.52
N ALA A 112 19.00 -22.66 7.56
CA ALA A 112 18.22 -21.47 7.89
C ALA A 112 19.16 -20.33 8.27
N SER A 113 19.08 -19.23 7.57
CA SER A 113 19.89 -18.05 7.84
C SER A 113 19.05 -16.79 7.78
N PHE A 114 19.17 -15.97 8.80
CA PHE A 114 18.58 -14.64 8.82
C PHE A 114 19.52 -13.69 9.55
N ARG A 115 19.87 -12.60 8.89
CA ARG A 115 20.65 -11.49 9.47
C ARG A 115 19.93 -10.19 9.16
N MET A 116 19.91 -9.28 10.11
CA MET A 116 19.39 -7.94 9.89
C MET A 116 20.29 -6.88 10.49
N ARG A 117 20.30 -5.72 9.88
CA ARG A 117 20.95 -4.50 10.34
C ARG A 117 19.93 -3.37 10.37
N LEU A 118 19.66 -2.79 11.53
CA LEU A 118 18.86 -1.59 11.72
C LEU A 118 19.77 -0.38 11.75
N TYR A 119 19.48 0.62 10.95
CA TYR A 119 20.26 1.84 10.86
C TYR A 119 19.39 3.01 10.38
N TYR A 120 19.89 4.23 10.51
CA TYR A 120 19.23 5.40 9.93
C TYR A 120 20.24 6.35 9.30
N ARG A 121 19.74 7.28 8.46
CA ARG A 121 20.44 8.43 7.93
C ARG A 121 19.77 9.69 8.45
N LYS A 122 20.55 10.70 8.83
CA LYS A 122 20.02 11.97 9.32
C LYS A 122 19.26 12.77 8.25
N ASN A 123 19.61 12.53 6.98
CA ASN A 123 18.91 13.08 5.84
C ASN A 123 18.84 12.03 4.73
N PHE A 124 17.64 11.63 4.35
CA PHE A 124 17.45 10.55 3.38
C PHE A 124 17.86 10.96 1.96
N ARG A 125 17.85 12.27 1.64
CA ARG A 125 18.23 12.81 0.33
C ARG A 125 19.74 12.88 0.15
N ASP A 126 20.47 13.01 1.23
CA ASP A 126 21.93 13.12 1.20
C ASP A 126 22.56 11.73 1.42
N LYS A 127 22.99 11.11 0.31
CA LYS A 127 23.60 9.79 0.33
C LYS A 127 25.05 9.80 0.85
N GLU A 128 25.69 10.96 0.91
CA GLU A 128 27.06 11.12 1.44
C GLU A 128 27.09 11.11 2.98
N ILE A 129 25.95 11.38 3.63
CA ILE A 129 25.85 11.29 5.09
C ILE A 129 25.96 9.82 5.51
N PRO A 130 26.92 9.47 6.40
CA PRO A 130 27.09 8.10 6.86
C PRO A 130 25.83 7.53 7.53
N GLU A 131 25.63 6.25 7.34
CA GLU A 131 24.62 5.47 8.06
C GLU A 131 24.99 5.40 9.54
N ILE A 132 24.02 5.66 10.40
CA ILE A 132 24.17 5.52 11.85
C ILE A 132 23.55 4.19 12.24
N HIS A 133 24.41 3.29 12.71
CA HIS A 133 24.04 1.97 13.15
C HIS A 133 23.25 2.02 14.46
N ILE A 134 22.16 1.25 14.57
CA ILE A 134 21.33 1.10 15.77
C ILE A 134 21.57 -0.27 16.40
N LEU A 135 21.30 -1.36 15.66
CA LEU A 135 21.52 -2.72 16.14
C LEU A 135 21.67 -3.72 14.99
N ASN A 136 22.29 -4.86 15.29
CA ASN A 136 22.32 -6.05 14.43
C ASN A 136 21.65 -7.22 15.15
N PHE A 137 21.15 -8.15 14.35
CA PHE A 137 20.68 -9.44 14.82
C PHE A 137 21.04 -10.52 13.81
N GLU A 138 21.40 -11.67 14.29
CA GLU A 138 21.59 -12.89 13.52
C GLU A 138 20.81 -14.02 14.20
N LEU A 139 20.14 -14.84 13.39
CA LEU A 139 19.35 -15.97 13.88
C LEU A 139 20.29 -16.97 14.60
N PRO A 140 20.07 -17.22 15.89
CA PRO A 140 20.94 -18.12 16.65
C PRO A 140 20.61 -19.58 16.29
N TYR A 141 21.35 -20.14 15.34
CA TYR A 141 21.08 -21.46 14.77
C TYR A 141 20.88 -22.56 15.84
N GLU A 142 21.79 -22.69 16.81
CA GLU A 142 21.68 -23.74 17.82
C GLU A 142 20.42 -23.67 18.68
N GLN A 143 19.83 -22.48 18.80
CA GLN A 143 18.61 -22.27 19.58
C GLN A 143 17.34 -22.41 18.73
N THR A 144 17.46 -22.41 17.40
CA THR A 144 16.31 -22.30 16.50
C THR A 144 16.17 -23.46 15.53
N LYS A 145 17.20 -24.27 15.31
CA LYS A 145 17.27 -25.32 14.28
C LYS A 145 16.13 -26.35 14.28
N ASP A 146 15.50 -26.57 15.42
CA ASP A 146 14.41 -27.54 15.57
C ASP A 146 13.05 -26.87 15.82
N LEU A 147 12.97 -25.53 15.72
CA LEU A 147 11.73 -24.82 15.95
C LEU A 147 10.86 -24.76 14.68
N PRO A 148 9.55 -24.98 14.80
CA PRO A 148 8.61 -24.77 13.71
C PRO A 148 8.35 -23.30 13.41
N TYR A 149 8.77 -22.42 14.31
CA TYR A 149 8.53 -20.99 14.26
C TYR A 149 9.47 -20.26 15.22
N PHE A 150 9.93 -19.07 14.82
CA PHE A 150 10.70 -18.18 15.66
C PHE A 150 10.22 -16.75 15.52
N GLU A 151 10.01 -16.06 16.65
CA GLU A 151 9.64 -14.65 16.66
C GLU A 151 10.63 -13.85 17.53
N LYS A 152 11.03 -12.69 17.06
CA LYS A 152 11.88 -11.76 17.79
C LYS A 152 11.47 -10.33 17.56
N SER A 153 11.32 -9.60 18.65
CA SER A 153 11.05 -8.16 18.62
C SER A 153 12.23 -7.36 19.16
N PHE A 154 12.38 -6.15 18.63
CA PHE A 154 13.34 -5.14 19.07
C PHE A 154 12.65 -3.79 19.16
N GLU A 155 13.08 -2.98 20.12
CA GLU A 155 12.64 -1.59 20.25
C GLU A 155 13.79 -0.65 19.90
N PHE A 156 13.48 0.50 19.34
CA PHE A 156 14.44 1.56 19.08
C PHE A 156 13.75 2.92 19.18
N GLU A 157 14.52 3.98 19.46
CA GLU A 157 14.02 5.35 19.43
C GLU A 157 14.17 5.92 18.02
N ALA A 158 13.09 6.51 17.49
CA ALA A 158 13.13 7.25 16.26
C ALA A 158 12.89 8.74 16.55
N GLU A 159 13.64 9.59 15.86
CA GLU A 159 13.42 11.04 15.83
C GLU A 159 13.02 11.42 14.42
N VAL A 160 11.78 11.88 14.24
CA VAL A 160 11.25 12.36 12.94
C VAL A 160 10.56 13.71 13.16
N PRO A 161 10.64 14.66 12.22
CA PRO A 161 10.10 16.00 12.42
C PRO A 161 8.60 16.11 12.17
N TYR A 162 7.91 15.00 11.94
CA TYR A 162 6.47 14.93 11.71
C TYR A 162 5.74 14.15 12.79
N GLN A 163 4.44 14.41 12.90
CA GLN A 163 3.52 13.64 13.71
C GLN A 163 2.27 13.36 12.88
N MET A 164 1.91 12.09 12.75
CA MET A 164 0.73 11.66 12.00
C MET A 164 -0.21 10.87 12.89
N THR A 165 -1.50 10.96 12.60
CA THR A 165 -2.52 10.16 13.28
C THR A 165 -2.45 8.70 12.87
N GLY A 166 -2.30 8.44 11.58
CA GLY A 166 -2.29 7.09 11.04
C GLY A 166 -3.49 6.29 11.53
N TRP A 167 -3.22 5.09 11.99
CA TRP A 167 -4.22 4.17 12.54
C TRP A 167 -4.41 4.28 14.07
N THR A 168 -3.73 5.22 14.77
CA THR A 168 -3.80 5.30 16.23
C THR A 168 -5.18 5.67 16.75
N LYS A 169 -5.94 6.44 15.97
CA LYS A 169 -7.34 6.83 16.25
C LYS A 169 -8.33 6.06 15.35
N SER A 170 -8.04 4.82 15.03
CA SER A 170 -8.96 3.95 14.31
C SER A 170 -9.76 3.08 15.26
N LYS A 171 -10.94 2.64 14.83
CA LYS A 171 -11.75 1.68 15.59
C LYS A 171 -11.01 0.35 15.75
N ASP A 172 -11.32 -0.35 16.83
CA ASP A 172 -10.97 -1.76 17.00
C ASP A 172 -11.84 -2.59 16.06
N LEU A 173 -11.25 -3.10 15.00
CA LEU A 173 -11.94 -3.82 13.93
C LEU A 173 -12.50 -5.17 14.38
N THR A 174 -12.03 -5.74 15.50
CA THR A 174 -12.62 -6.97 16.07
C THR A 174 -14.04 -6.75 16.59
N LYS A 175 -14.42 -5.49 16.79
CA LYS A 175 -15.75 -5.08 17.29
C LYS A 175 -16.67 -4.56 16.18
N VAL A 176 -16.19 -4.57 14.93
CA VAL A 176 -16.98 -4.07 13.80
C VAL A 176 -17.84 -5.21 13.26
N PRO A 177 -19.17 -5.08 13.29
CA PRO A 177 -20.04 -6.09 12.70
C PRO A 177 -19.83 -6.13 11.18
N ASP A 178 -19.96 -7.33 10.61
CA ASP A 178 -19.88 -7.57 9.17
C ASP A 178 -18.61 -7.04 8.49
N LEU A 179 -17.48 -7.03 9.24
CA LEU A 179 -16.21 -6.50 8.75
C LEU A 179 -15.79 -7.11 7.41
N GLU A 180 -15.91 -8.42 7.26
CA GLU A 180 -15.57 -9.11 6.01
C GLU A 180 -16.38 -8.57 4.84
N GLN A 181 -17.69 -8.44 4.99
CA GLN A 181 -18.58 -7.93 3.94
C GLN A 181 -18.22 -6.46 3.58
N LYS A 182 -17.90 -5.64 4.58
CA LYS A 182 -17.44 -4.25 4.36
C LYS A 182 -16.13 -4.22 3.57
N VAL A 183 -15.16 -5.08 3.91
CA VAL A 183 -13.86 -5.17 3.21
C VAL A 183 -14.06 -5.63 1.77
N VAL A 184 -14.84 -6.69 1.54
CA VAL A 184 -15.13 -7.19 0.19
C VAL A 184 -15.81 -6.11 -0.65
N LYS A 185 -16.85 -5.45 -0.13
CA LYS A 185 -17.54 -4.35 -0.82
C LYS A 185 -16.57 -3.22 -1.20
N LYS A 186 -15.65 -2.84 -0.29
CA LYS A 186 -14.66 -1.79 -0.56
C LYS A 186 -13.66 -2.20 -1.63
N ILE A 187 -13.20 -3.46 -1.59
CA ILE A 187 -12.29 -4.02 -2.60
C ILE A 187 -12.96 -4.11 -3.97
N GLU A 188 -14.23 -4.55 -4.04
CA GLU A 188 -14.96 -4.59 -5.32
C GLU A 188 -15.17 -3.20 -5.91
N ALA A 189 -15.43 -2.19 -5.09
CA ALA A 189 -15.48 -0.80 -5.56
C ALA A 189 -14.14 -0.34 -6.14
N LEU A 190 -13.02 -0.66 -5.48
CA LEU A 190 -11.68 -0.37 -5.98
C LEU A 190 -11.36 -1.15 -7.26
N ARG A 191 -11.78 -2.41 -7.33
CA ARG A 191 -11.64 -3.24 -8.54
C ARG A 191 -12.34 -2.59 -9.73
N THR A 192 -13.58 -2.15 -9.56
CA THR A 192 -14.35 -1.44 -10.61
C THR A 192 -13.63 -0.16 -11.07
N ILE A 193 -13.07 0.63 -10.15
CA ILE A 193 -12.27 1.82 -10.47
C ILE A 193 -11.06 1.45 -11.34
N LEU A 194 -10.33 0.39 -10.98
CA LEU A 194 -9.16 -0.10 -11.73
C LEU A 194 -9.55 -0.65 -13.11
N GLU A 195 -10.64 -1.41 -13.22
CA GLU A 195 -11.16 -1.95 -14.48
C GLU A 195 -11.54 -0.84 -15.45
N ASN A 196 -12.21 0.20 -14.95
CA ASN A 196 -12.62 1.35 -15.73
C ASN A 196 -11.47 2.34 -16.00
N LYS A 197 -10.30 2.12 -15.42
CA LYS A 197 -9.13 3.03 -15.47
C LYS A 197 -9.51 4.46 -15.05
N ASP A 198 -10.40 4.58 -14.06
CA ASP A 198 -10.85 5.87 -13.53
C ASP A 198 -9.78 6.47 -12.62
N THR A 199 -8.87 7.25 -13.21
CA THR A 199 -7.75 7.89 -12.51
C THR A 199 -8.23 8.84 -11.40
N GLU A 200 -9.30 9.60 -11.64
CA GLU A 200 -9.82 10.55 -10.65
C GLU A 200 -10.36 9.82 -9.41
N ALA A 201 -11.24 8.84 -9.61
CA ALA A 201 -11.79 8.05 -8.52
C ALA A 201 -10.68 7.25 -7.79
N TYR A 202 -9.67 6.76 -8.50
CA TYR A 202 -8.52 6.09 -7.90
C TYR A 202 -7.75 7.01 -6.96
N PHE A 203 -7.38 8.21 -7.42
CA PHE A 203 -6.65 9.16 -6.58
C PHE A 203 -7.47 9.60 -5.38
N GLN A 204 -8.78 9.83 -5.54
CA GLN A 204 -9.67 10.14 -4.42
C GLN A 204 -9.70 8.98 -3.40
N ALA A 205 -9.83 7.74 -3.86
CA ALA A 205 -9.91 6.57 -2.98
C ALA A 205 -8.63 6.34 -2.17
N VAL A 206 -7.45 6.65 -2.73
CA VAL A 206 -6.14 6.43 -2.07
C VAL A 206 -5.57 7.69 -1.41
N MET A 207 -6.27 8.83 -1.50
CA MET A 207 -5.78 10.10 -0.99
C MET A 207 -5.38 10.08 0.50
N PRO A 208 -6.14 9.47 1.43
CA PRO A 208 -5.71 9.39 2.83
C PRO A 208 -4.35 8.71 2.98
N LYS A 209 -4.13 7.60 2.27
CA LYS A 209 -2.84 6.89 2.21
C LYS A 209 -1.74 7.77 1.65
N LEU A 210 -2.01 8.53 0.57
CA LEU A 210 -1.01 9.34 -0.12
C LEU A 210 -0.56 10.53 0.71
N LYS A 211 -1.47 11.22 1.38
CA LYS A 211 -1.13 12.34 2.28
C LYS A 211 -0.09 11.91 3.32
N GLU A 212 -0.33 10.79 4.01
CA GLU A 212 0.60 10.27 5.00
C GLU A 212 1.92 9.77 4.37
N LYS A 213 1.84 9.12 3.18
CA LYS A 213 3.03 8.70 2.42
C LYS A 213 3.93 9.89 2.11
N PHE A 214 3.37 10.98 1.62
CA PHE A 214 4.16 12.16 1.26
C PHE A 214 4.79 12.81 2.49
N ILE A 215 4.09 12.84 3.63
CA ILE A 215 4.67 13.35 4.89
C ILE A 215 5.87 12.51 5.32
N CYS A 216 5.72 11.19 5.41
CA CYS A 216 6.78 10.31 5.91
C CYS A 216 7.98 10.16 4.96
N LEU A 217 7.82 10.53 3.70
CA LEU A 217 8.88 10.58 2.69
C LEU A 217 9.40 12.00 2.44
N TYR A 218 8.92 13.00 3.18
CA TYR A 218 9.33 14.39 3.02
C TYR A 218 9.15 14.90 1.58
N ALA A 219 8.10 14.46 0.91
CA ALA A 219 7.92 14.67 -0.52
C ALA A 219 7.82 16.17 -0.86
N THR A 220 8.58 16.61 -1.85
CA THR A 220 8.47 17.94 -2.44
C THR A 220 7.27 18.03 -3.36
N GLN A 221 6.85 19.25 -3.71
CA GLN A 221 5.78 19.47 -4.68
C GLN A 221 6.04 18.72 -6.00
N GLN A 222 7.29 18.80 -6.50
CA GLN A 222 7.66 18.12 -7.75
C GLN A 222 7.55 16.58 -7.65
N GLU A 223 7.96 16.00 -6.51
CA GLU A 223 7.85 14.56 -6.30
C GLU A 223 6.39 14.09 -6.18
N ILE A 224 5.52 14.92 -5.60
CA ILE A 224 4.08 14.66 -5.53
C ILE A 224 3.47 14.71 -6.94
N GLU A 225 3.81 15.73 -7.73
CA GLU A 225 3.35 15.85 -9.11
C GLU A 225 3.82 14.66 -9.96
N ASN A 226 5.12 14.33 -9.89
CA ASN A 226 5.68 13.16 -10.57
C ASN A 226 4.97 11.88 -10.16
N TYR A 227 4.63 11.73 -8.87
CA TYR A 227 3.88 10.57 -8.39
C TYR A 227 2.52 10.46 -9.08
N PHE A 228 1.72 11.53 -9.18
CA PHE A 228 0.43 11.48 -9.84
C PHE A 228 0.55 11.24 -11.35
N GLN A 229 1.60 11.77 -11.99
CA GLN A 229 1.89 11.47 -13.40
C GLN A 229 2.26 10.00 -13.59
N GLU A 230 3.10 9.43 -12.73
CA GLU A 230 3.54 8.04 -12.78
C GLU A 230 2.41 7.05 -12.54
N TYR A 231 1.52 7.35 -11.57
CA TYR A 231 0.46 6.45 -11.14
C TYR A 231 -0.92 6.74 -11.73
N SER A 232 -1.02 7.59 -12.75
CA SER A 232 -2.24 7.70 -13.57
C SER A 232 -2.55 6.34 -14.21
N LEU A 233 -3.82 5.91 -14.13
CA LEU A 233 -4.24 4.59 -14.65
C LEU A 233 -4.29 4.53 -16.18
N THR A 234 -4.33 5.68 -16.85
CA THR A 234 -4.46 5.77 -18.32
C THR A 234 -3.15 6.18 -18.99
N SER A 235 -2.36 7.08 -18.41
CA SER A 235 -1.14 7.64 -19.01
C SER A 235 0.14 7.43 -18.20
N GLY A 236 0.04 6.83 -17.00
CA GLY A 236 1.18 6.62 -16.11
C GLY A 236 2.13 5.50 -16.57
N GLU A 237 3.21 5.29 -15.81
CA GLU A 237 4.26 4.30 -16.15
C GLU A 237 3.70 2.89 -16.30
N PHE A 238 2.70 2.53 -15.49
CA PHE A 238 2.07 1.22 -15.57
C PHE A 238 1.46 0.97 -16.96
N SER A 239 0.76 1.96 -17.51
CA SER A 239 0.17 1.89 -18.86
C SER A 239 1.21 1.94 -19.98
N LYS A 240 2.43 2.43 -19.71
CA LYS A 240 3.54 2.43 -20.67
C LYS A 240 4.26 1.08 -20.73
N ILE A 241 4.35 0.39 -19.60
CA ILE A 241 5.06 -0.89 -19.48
C ILE A 241 4.19 -2.07 -19.90
N PHE A 242 2.88 -2.01 -19.61
CA PHE A 242 1.96 -3.13 -19.79
C PHE A 242 0.89 -2.86 -20.84
N ASP A 243 0.60 -3.90 -21.64
CA ASP A 243 -0.59 -4.01 -22.49
C ASP A 243 -1.58 -5.00 -21.84
N ASP A 244 -2.82 -4.99 -22.29
CA ASP A 244 -3.88 -5.95 -21.95
C ASP A 244 -4.00 -6.20 -20.44
N ILE A 245 -4.09 -5.12 -19.67
CA ILE A 245 -4.22 -5.21 -18.21
C ILE A 245 -5.63 -5.69 -17.88
N GLN A 246 -5.74 -6.88 -17.31
CA GLN A 246 -6.96 -7.51 -16.85
C GLN A 246 -6.99 -7.55 -15.33
N ILE A 247 -7.92 -6.86 -14.73
CA ILE A 247 -8.15 -6.93 -13.28
C ILE A 247 -8.92 -8.22 -12.99
N LEU A 248 -8.39 -9.05 -12.11
CA LEU A 248 -8.96 -10.36 -11.83
C LEU A 248 -10.06 -10.30 -10.76
N PRO A 249 -11.03 -11.22 -10.80
CA PRO A 249 -12.02 -11.34 -9.75
C PRO A 249 -11.38 -11.72 -8.41
N ILE A 250 -12.13 -11.48 -7.33
CA ILE A 250 -11.69 -11.83 -5.98
C ILE A 250 -12.20 -13.24 -5.68
N GLU A 251 -11.26 -14.18 -5.56
CA GLU A 251 -11.54 -15.59 -5.34
C GLU A 251 -10.63 -16.13 -4.24
N ASP A 252 -11.07 -17.17 -3.54
CA ASP A 252 -10.29 -17.86 -2.49
C ASP A 252 -9.60 -16.89 -1.52
N TYR A 253 -10.36 -15.95 -0.99
CA TYR A 253 -9.84 -14.89 -0.13
C TYR A 253 -10.06 -15.16 1.36
N GLN A 254 -9.30 -14.42 2.15
CA GLN A 254 -9.51 -14.24 3.58
C GLN A 254 -9.19 -12.79 3.95
N ILE A 255 -9.86 -12.26 4.96
CA ILE A 255 -9.46 -10.98 5.56
C ILE A 255 -8.39 -11.22 6.62
N ILE A 256 -7.38 -10.38 6.64
CA ILE A 256 -6.27 -10.44 7.59
C ILE A 256 -6.29 -9.18 8.44
N LEU A 257 -6.60 -9.34 9.72
CA LEU A 257 -6.39 -8.28 10.70
C LEU A 257 -4.90 -8.17 11.03
N GLU A 258 -4.38 -6.95 11.05
CA GLU A 258 -3.03 -6.69 11.53
C GLU A 258 -2.99 -6.84 13.08
N PRO A 259 -1.83 -7.16 13.67
CA PRO A 259 -1.73 -7.43 15.12
C PRO A 259 -2.24 -6.31 16.03
N ASN A 260 -2.35 -5.08 15.53
CA ASN A 260 -2.90 -3.94 16.27
C ASN A 260 -4.43 -3.89 16.29
N ASN A 261 -5.13 -4.80 15.60
CA ASN A 261 -6.59 -4.86 15.43
C ASN A 261 -7.24 -3.60 14.83
N ARG A 262 -6.45 -2.69 14.28
CA ARG A 262 -6.93 -1.40 13.73
C ARG A 262 -6.85 -1.34 12.21
N LEU A 263 -6.16 -2.30 11.62
CA LEU A 263 -5.93 -2.41 10.19
C LEU A 263 -6.35 -3.77 9.68
N VAL A 264 -6.91 -3.79 8.47
CA VAL A 264 -7.34 -5.00 7.79
C VAL A 264 -6.94 -4.94 6.32
N LYS A 265 -6.61 -6.08 5.75
CA LYS A 265 -6.38 -6.27 4.32
C LYS A 265 -7.07 -7.54 3.83
N LEU A 266 -7.30 -7.61 2.53
CA LEU A 266 -7.76 -8.83 1.87
C LEU A 266 -6.54 -9.57 1.31
N ARG A 267 -6.49 -10.87 1.53
CA ARG A 267 -5.48 -11.80 1.01
C ARG A 267 -6.16 -12.87 0.19
N GLN A 268 -5.65 -13.14 -0.99
CA GLN A 268 -6.14 -14.18 -1.87
C GLN A 268 -5.12 -15.32 -1.96
N LYS A 269 -5.61 -16.55 -2.03
CA LYS A 269 -4.78 -17.69 -2.37
C LYS A 269 -4.30 -17.59 -3.83
N ASN A 270 -3.07 -17.96 -4.08
CA ASN A 270 -2.45 -17.94 -5.41
C ASN A 270 -1.57 -19.18 -5.58
N GLY A 271 -2.17 -20.29 -6.01
CA GLY A 271 -1.52 -21.60 -5.98
C GLY A 271 -1.10 -21.96 -4.55
N ASP A 272 0.20 -22.25 -4.36
CA ASP A 272 0.78 -22.55 -3.03
C ASP A 272 1.22 -21.30 -2.26
N SER A 273 0.94 -20.11 -2.78
CA SER A 273 1.29 -18.82 -2.17
C SER A 273 0.06 -17.97 -1.91
N PHE A 274 0.29 -16.77 -1.36
CA PHE A 274 -0.75 -15.78 -1.09
C PHE A 274 -0.39 -14.45 -1.73
N THR A 275 -1.42 -13.72 -2.17
CA THR A 275 -1.30 -12.38 -2.73
C THR A 275 -2.26 -11.44 -2.00
N ASP A 276 -1.73 -10.35 -1.44
CA ASP A 276 -2.56 -9.34 -0.78
C ASP A 276 -3.16 -8.38 -1.82
N GLY A 277 -4.44 -8.01 -1.65
CA GLY A 277 -5.14 -7.03 -2.46
C GLY A 277 -5.76 -7.57 -3.75
N ILE A 278 -5.83 -6.73 -4.78
CA ILE A 278 -6.49 -7.02 -6.06
C ILE A 278 -5.44 -7.52 -7.06
N LYS A 279 -5.64 -8.73 -7.59
CA LYS A 279 -4.74 -9.32 -8.61
C LYS A 279 -5.04 -8.76 -10.00
N PHE A 280 -4.01 -8.70 -10.82
CA PHE A 280 -4.14 -8.46 -12.25
C PHE A 280 -3.20 -9.34 -13.07
N LYS A 281 -3.55 -9.51 -14.34
CA LYS A 281 -2.67 -10.03 -15.40
C LYS A 281 -2.41 -8.93 -16.40
N ALA A 282 -1.26 -8.98 -17.04
CA ALA A 282 -0.90 -8.04 -18.09
C ALA A 282 0.16 -8.63 -19.02
N ILE A 283 0.32 -8.04 -20.19
CA ILE A 283 1.39 -8.38 -21.14
C ILE A 283 2.49 -7.32 -21.03
N VAL A 284 3.71 -7.71 -20.76
CA VAL A 284 4.87 -6.81 -20.79
C VAL A 284 5.13 -6.40 -22.24
N LYS A 285 5.15 -5.08 -22.51
CA LYS A 285 5.29 -4.56 -23.89
C LYS A 285 6.61 -4.94 -24.56
N GLU A 286 7.69 -4.97 -23.79
CA GLU A 286 9.05 -5.20 -24.25
C GLU A 286 9.23 -6.62 -24.80
N ASP A 287 8.88 -7.65 -24.04
CA ASP A 287 9.14 -9.04 -24.37
C ASP A 287 7.88 -9.87 -24.67
N LYS A 288 6.70 -9.23 -24.63
CA LYS A 288 5.39 -9.83 -24.91
C LYS A 288 5.02 -11.01 -24.00
N LYS A 289 5.62 -11.08 -22.80
CA LYS A 289 5.31 -12.13 -21.83
C LYS A 289 4.16 -11.73 -20.92
N GLU A 290 3.35 -12.72 -20.59
CA GLU A 290 2.33 -12.56 -19.54
C GLU A 290 3.03 -12.39 -18.18
N THR A 291 2.54 -11.44 -17.40
CA THR A 291 2.94 -11.23 -16.03
C THR A 291 1.72 -11.10 -15.14
N THR A 292 1.92 -11.27 -13.84
CA THR A 292 0.89 -11.06 -12.83
C THR A 292 1.40 -10.11 -11.76
N GLY A 293 0.49 -9.33 -11.20
CA GLY A 293 0.80 -8.43 -10.10
C GLY A 293 -0.43 -8.18 -9.24
N ASN A 294 -0.30 -7.23 -8.33
CA ASN A 294 -1.39 -6.91 -7.42
C ASN A 294 -1.36 -5.46 -6.96
N TYR A 295 -2.53 -4.91 -6.74
CA TYR A 295 -2.74 -3.63 -6.10
C TYR A 295 -2.94 -3.86 -4.59
N LEU A 296 -2.01 -3.38 -3.78
CA LEU A 296 -2.04 -3.55 -2.32
C LEU A 296 -2.89 -2.47 -1.67
N PHE A 297 -3.91 -2.91 -0.95
CA PHE A 297 -4.75 -2.04 -0.13
C PHE A 297 -4.77 -2.54 1.32
N ARG A 298 -4.71 -1.59 2.23
CA ARG A 298 -4.93 -1.78 3.65
C ARG A 298 -5.99 -0.77 4.08
N PHE A 299 -6.87 -1.17 4.96
CA PHE A 299 -8.02 -0.36 5.39
C PHE A 299 -8.04 -0.19 6.89
N HIS A 300 -8.62 0.91 7.30
CA HIS A 300 -9.02 1.18 8.65
C HIS A 300 -10.41 1.84 8.66
N ILE A 301 -11.01 1.97 9.84
CA ILE A 301 -12.18 2.81 10.06
C ILE A 301 -11.73 3.92 11.01
N PRO A 302 -11.65 5.19 10.58
CA PRO A 302 -11.32 6.31 11.47
C PRO A 302 -12.31 6.41 12.63
N GLU A 303 -11.85 6.91 13.77
CA GLU A 303 -12.73 7.27 14.88
C GLU A 303 -13.75 8.30 14.40
N GLY A 304 -15.05 8.06 14.72
CA GLY A 304 -16.16 8.92 14.27
C GLY A 304 -16.70 8.58 12.88
N SER A 305 -16.10 7.64 12.14
CA SER A 305 -16.60 7.11 10.85
C SER A 305 -17.11 5.68 11.00
N ASP A 306 -17.95 5.22 10.06
CA ASP A 306 -18.35 3.82 9.89
C ASP A 306 -17.84 3.23 8.57
N GLU A 307 -17.12 4.02 7.80
CA GLU A 307 -16.63 3.67 6.48
C GLU A 307 -15.14 3.27 6.50
N LEU A 308 -14.81 2.27 5.68
CA LEU A 308 -13.43 1.86 5.44
C LEU A 308 -12.71 2.89 4.55
N GLU A 309 -11.56 3.34 5.01
CA GLU A 309 -10.63 4.17 4.23
C GLU A 309 -9.35 3.41 3.90
N VAL A 310 -8.75 3.75 2.73
CA VAL A 310 -7.44 3.21 2.35
C VAL A 310 -6.36 3.95 3.13
N ILE A 311 -5.51 3.18 3.81
CA ILE A 311 -4.37 3.69 4.57
C ILE A 311 -3.07 3.01 4.16
N ARG A 312 -1.91 3.57 4.51
CA ARG A 312 -0.58 3.07 4.16
C ARG A 312 -0.16 1.83 4.95
#